data_d5c66aeaf89a3ecd9ebea7a05ec6c62c
#
_entry.id   d5c66aeaf89a3ecd9ebea7a05ec6c62c
#
_cell.length_a   1.000
_cell.length_b   1.000
_cell.length_c   1.000
_cell.angle_alpha   90.00
_cell.angle_beta   90.00
_cell.angle_gamma   90.00
#
_symmetry.space_group_name_H-M   'P 1'
#
loop_
_entity.id
_entity.type
_entity.pdbx_description
1 polymer ?
#
loop_
_entity_poly.entity_id
_entity_poly.type
_entity_poly.pdbx_seq_one_letter_code
_entity_poly.pdbx_strand_id
1 'polypeptide(L)'
;MKEVFLPTLHWFAMTNLFTGSCGEFRFRAEPNVIMATAKEVDFDASTIKCEYWHGPFCYEKSTMEAEKVFPLTEEGRLQMKAWLEENI
;
A
#
# COMPACT_ATOMS: atom_id res chain seq x y z
N MET A 1 12.99 -16.89 3.36
CA MET A 1 12.88 -15.43 3.19
C MET A 1 11.44 -15.07 2.84
N LYS A 2 10.88 -14.13 3.56
CA LYS A 2 9.49 -13.70 3.31
C LYS A 2 9.48 -12.53 2.35
N GLU A 3 8.59 -12.58 1.40
CA GLU A 3 8.48 -11.55 0.38
C GLU A 3 7.03 -11.13 0.20
N VAL A 4 6.82 -9.84 0.10
CA VAL A 4 5.49 -9.25 -0.12
C VAL A 4 5.32 -8.99 -1.60
N PHE A 5 4.20 -9.47 -2.16
CA PHE A 5 3.81 -9.10 -3.52
C PHE A 5 3.07 -7.77 -3.50
N LEU A 6 3.49 -6.85 -4.38
CA LEU A 6 2.77 -5.60 -4.61
C LEU A 6 2.49 -5.44 -6.09
N PRO A 7 1.34 -4.88 -6.45
CA PRO A 7 1.06 -4.56 -7.84
C PRO A 7 1.95 -3.42 -8.34
N THR A 8 1.89 -3.16 -9.64
CA THR A 8 2.69 -2.10 -10.25
C THR A 8 2.22 -0.72 -9.82
N LEU A 9 3.05 0.29 -10.06
CA LEU A 9 2.69 1.68 -9.81
C LEU A 9 1.42 2.07 -10.57
N HIS A 10 1.27 1.57 -11.80
CA HIS A 10 0.09 1.84 -12.63
C HIS A 10 -1.21 1.38 -11.94
N TRP A 11 -1.17 0.22 -11.25
CA TRP A 11 -2.32 -0.28 -10.50
C TRP A 11 -2.82 0.75 -9.49
N PHE A 12 -1.90 1.32 -8.71
CA PHE A 12 -2.24 2.32 -7.70
C PHE A 12 -2.67 3.63 -8.34
N ALA A 13 -2.06 4.01 -9.45
CA ALA A 13 -2.40 5.24 -10.17
C ALA A 13 -3.82 5.21 -10.73
N MET A 14 -4.38 4.01 -10.91
CA MET A 14 -5.77 3.82 -11.34
C MET A 14 -6.76 3.85 -10.17
N THR A 15 -6.34 4.33 -9.01
CA THR A 15 -7.13 4.41 -7.78
C THR A 15 -7.59 3.06 -7.23
N ASN A 16 -6.84 1.99 -7.52
CA ASN A 16 -7.18 0.65 -7.04
C ASN A 16 -6.61 0.41 -5.66
N LEU A 17 -7.46 -0.07 -4.77
CA LEU A 17 -7.07 -0.54 -3.45
C LEU A 17 -6.44 -1.94 -3.58
N PHE A 18 -5.38 -2.20 -2.82
CA PHE A 18 -4.77 -3.52 -2.78
C PHE A 18 -4.69 -4.05 -1.35
N THR A 19 -5.08 -5.31 -1.16
CA THR A 19 -4.90 -6.01 0.10
C THR A 19 -4.11 -7.27 -0.17
N GLY A 20 -3.20 -7.61 0.74
CA GLY A 20 -2.38 -8.80 0.60
C GLY A 20 -2.16 -9.48 1.93
N SER A 21 -1.54 -10.66 1.88
CA SER A 21 -1.25 -11.42 3.09
C SER A 21 -0.04 -12.31 2.89
N CYS A 22 0.64 -12.61 4.01
CA CYS A 22 1.73 -13.56 4.08
C CYS A 22 1.58 -14.30 5.41
N GLY A 23 0.98 -15.49 5.36
CA GLY A 23 0.58 -16.18 6.59
C GLY A 23 -0.49 -15.37 7.32
N GLU A 24 -0.24 -15.05 8.58
CA GLU A 24 -1.15 -14.23 9.38
C GLU A 24 -0.87 -12.73 9.26
N PHE A 25 0.24 -12.35 8.63
CA PHE A 25 0.53 -10.95 8.32
C PHE A 25 -0.34 -10.50 7.17
N ARG A 26 -1.10 -9.42 7.39
CA ARG A 26 -2.01 -8.87 6.39
C ARG A 26 -1.79 -7.37 6.26
N PHE A 27 -2.01 -6.85 5.06
CA PHE A 27 -1.83 -5.42 4.84
C PHE A 27 -2.85 -4.90 3.84
N ARG A 28 -3.05 -3.58 3.88
CA ARG A 28 -3.94 -2.86 2.98
C ARG A 28 -3.21 -1.61 2.49
N ALA A 29 -3.15 -1.43 1.18
CA ALA A 29 -2.54 -0.26 0.55
C ALA A 29 -3.62 0.51 -0.20
N GLU A 30 -3.89 1.74 0.22
CA GLU A 30 -4.91 2.59 -0.36
C GLU A 30 -4.27 3.82 -1.01
N PRO A 31 -4.38 3.98 -2.33
CA PRO A 31 -3.84 5.15 -2.98
C PRO A 31 -4.75 6.36 -2.81
N ASN A 32 -4.13 7.52 -2.61
CA ASN A 32 -4.80 8.80 -2.66
C ASN A 32 -4.27 9.53 -3.90
N VAL A 33 -4.98 9.39 -4.99
CA VAL A 33 -4.55 9.89 -6.29
C VAL A 33 -5.06 11.32 -6.50
N ILE A 34 -4.12 12.22 -6.72
CA ILE A 34 -4.43 13.62 -7.04
C ILE A 34 -4.20 13.82 -8.53
N MET A 35 -5.20 14.37 -9.20
CA MET A 35 -5.12 14.59 -10.63
C MET A 35 -4.59 15.99 -10.92
N ALA A 36 -3.53 16.08 -11.73
CA ALA A 36 -3.01 17.36 -12.20
C ALA A 36 -3.93 17.95 -13.26
N THR A 37 -4.48 17.09 -14.13
CA THR A 37 -5.47 17.44 -15.13
C THR A 37 -6.53 16.35 -15.20
N ALA A 38 -7.53 16.50 -16.05
CA ALA A 38 -8.56 15.48 -16.24
C ALA A 38 -8.00 14.13 -16.72
N LYS A 39 -6.78 14.11 -17.26
CA LYS A 39 -6.17 12.91 -17.86
C LYS A 39 -4.82 12.53 -17.25
N GLU A 40 -4.24 13.36 -16.41
CA GLU A 40 -2.91 13.15 -15.88
C GLU A 40 -2.89 13.13 -14.35
N VAL A 41 -2.18 12.15 -13.80
CA VAL A 41 -1.98 12.01 -12.36
C VAL A 41 -0.81 12.88 -11.92
N ASP A 42 -0.99 13.63 -10.83
CA ASP A 42 0.11 14.35 -10.19
C ASP A 42 0.77 13.39 -9.19
N PHE A 43 1.81 12.71 -9.63
CA PHE A 43 2.53 11.75 -8.80
C PHE A 43 3.24 12.40 -7.62
N ASP A 44 3.62 13.68 -7.73
CA ASP A 44 4.28 14.39 -6.63
C ASP A 44 3.30 14.70 -5.49
N ALA A 45 2.04 14.92 -5.81
CA ALA A 45 1.01 15.21 -4.81
C ALA A 45 0.28 13.96 -4.33
N SER A 46 0.39 12.85 -5.04
CA SER A 46 -0.33 11.61 -4.74
C SER A 46 0.45 10.76 -3.75
N THR A 47 -0.27 10.00 -2.93
CA THR A 47 0.32 9.15 -1.89
C THR A 47 -0.35 7.80 -1.84
N ILE A 48 0.27 6.85 -1.11
CA ILE A 48 -0.30 5.55 -0.80
C ILE A 48 -0.26 5.39 0.71
N LYS A 49 -1.41 5.17 1.33
CA LYS A 49 -1.50 4.86 2.75
C LYS A 49 -1.47 3.35 2.91
N CYS A 50 -0.50 2.85 3.66
CA CYS A 50 -0.35 1.42 3.90
C CYS A 50 -0.52 1.12 5.38
N GLU A 51 -1.32 0.10 5.67
CA GLU A 51 -1.59 -0.36 7.03
C GLU A 51 -1.36 -1.86 7.09
N TYR A 52 -0.93 -2.38 8.23
CA TYR A 52 -0.80 -3.83 8.39
C TYR A 52 -1.30 -4.29 9.75
N TRP A 53 -1.60 -5.58 9.84
CA TRP A 53 -2.01 -6.23 11.07
C TRP A 53 -1.66 -7.72 10.98
N HIS A 54 -1.65 -8.38 12.14
CA HIS A 54 -1.47 -9.83 12.23
C HIS A 54 -2.75 -10.47 12.73
N GLY A 55 -3.06 -11.66 12.22
CA GLY A 55 -4.19 -12.44 12.69
C GLY A 55 -5.09 -12.93 11.56
N PRO A 56 -6.09 -13.76 11.91
CA PRO A 56 -6.98 -14.37 10.92
C PRO A 56 -8.12 -13.46 10.47
N PHE A 57 -8.31 -12.30 11.11
CA PHE A 57 -9.46 -11.44 10.83
C PHE A 57 -9.20 -10.48 9.67
N CYS A 58 -10.27 -10.08 8.99
CA CYS A 58 -10.21 -9.10 7.92
C CYS A 58 -10.00 -7.69 8.48
N TYR A 59 -9.77 -6.74 7.59
CA TYR A 59 -9.52 -5.34 7.94
C TYR A 59 -10.53 -4.77 8.95
N GLU A 60 -11.82 -5.01 8.70
CA GLU A 60 -12.90 -4.42 9.53
C GLU A 60 -12.92 -4.96 10.95
N LYS A 61 -12.41 -6.17 11.17
CA LYS A 61 -12.45 -6.84 12.48
C LYS A 61 -11.11 -6.81 13.20
N SER A 62 -10.12 -6.19 12.61
CA SER A 62 -8.76 -6.15 13.16
C SER A 62 -8.37 -4.74 13.56
N THR A 63 -7.51 -4.65 14.58
CA THR A 63 -6.88 -3.38 14.95
C THR A 63 -5.59 -3.24 14.16
N MET A 64 -5.42 -2.12 13.48
CA MET A 64 -4.18 -1.87 12.73
C MET A 64 -3.01 -1.70 13.69
N GLU A 65 -1.93 -2.44 13.44
CA GLU A 65 -0.73 -2.36 14.25
C GLU A 65 0.10 -1.15 13.91
N ALA A 66 0.13 -0.77 12.63
CA ALA A 66 0.84 0.43 12.17
C ALA A 66 0.29 0.89 10.83
N GLU A 67 0.49 2.17 10.54
CA GLU A 67 0.21 2.72 9.23
C GLU A 67 1.31 3.68 8.83
N LYS A 68 1.54 3.84 7.55
CA LYS A 68 2.54 4.74 7.01
C LYS A 68 2.11 5.21 5.63
N VAL A 69 2.43 6.45 5.30
CA VAL A 69 2.13 7.04 4.00
C VAL A 69 3.41 7.11 3.17
N PHE A 70 3.31 6.66 1.92
CA PHE A 70 4.40 6.66 0.96
C PHE A 70 4.02 7.50 -0.25
N PRO A 71 4.98 8.10 -0.95
CA PRO A 71 4.67 8.81 -2.20
C PRO A 71 4.22 7.82 -3.28
N LEU A 72 3.34 8.25 -4.16
CA LEU A 72 2.88 7.44 -5.30
C LEU A 72 3.93 7.52 -6.42
N THR A 73 5.08 6.89 -6.17
CA THR A 73 6.19 6.81 -7.10
C THR A 73 6.76 5.41 -7.04
N GLU A 74 7.59 5.04 -8.02
CA GLU A 74 8.24 3.72 -7.98
C GLU A 74 9.13 3.59 -6.75
N GLU A 75 9.84 4.64 -6.37
CA GLU A 75 10.63 4.65 -5.14
C GLU A 75 9.76 4.45 -3.91
N GLY A 76 8.62 5.15 -3.83
CA GLY A 76 7.69 5.01 -2.71
C GLY A 76 7.11 3.60 -2.64
N ARG A 77 6.79 3.00 -3.78
CA ARG A 77 6.29 1.63 -3.86
C ARG A 77 7.33 0.64 -3.32
N LEU A 78 8.59 0.82 -3.68
CA LEU A 78 9.68 -0.04 -3.20
C LEU A 78 9.95 0.17 -1.70
N GLN A 79 9.85 1.41 -1.21
CA GLN A 79 9.95 1.70 0.22
C GLN A 79 8.83 1.04 1.01
N MET A 80 7.61 1.06 0.49
CA MET A 80 6.46 0.41 1.11
C MET A 80 6.67 -1.10 1.17
N LYS A 81 7.16 -1.71 0.10
CA LYS A 81 7.47 -3.13 0.05
C LYS A 81 8.50 -3.50 1.12
N ALA A 82 9.58 -2.74 1.22
CA ALA A 82 10.61 -2.98 2.23
C ALA A 82 10.06 -2.84 3.65
N TRP A 83 9.25 -1.81 3.90
CA TRP A 83 8.64 -1.58 5.21
C TRP A 83 7.75 -2.76 5.60
N LEU A 84 6.93 -3.26 4.69
CA LEU A 84 6.08 -4.41 4.95
C LEU A 84 6.90 -5.66 5.24
N GLU A 85 7.94 -5.91 4.45
CA GLU A 85 8.80 -7.09 4.62
C GLU A 85 9.58 -7.07 5.94
N GLU A 86 9.93 -5.88 6.43
CA GLU A 86 10.59 -5.74 7.73
C GLU A 86 9.68 -6.08 8.91
N ASN A 87 8.37 -6.05 8.72
CA ASN A 87 7.39 -6.21 9.79
C ASN A 87 6.63 -7.53 9.74
N ILE A 88 6.93 -8.38 8.79
CA ILE A 88 6.30 -9.70 8.68
C ILE A 88 6.66 -10.59 9.87
#